data_666a4ec7603c05e83073333255e764de
#
_entry.id   666a4ec7603c05e83073333255e764de
#
_cell.length_a   1.000
_cell.length_b   1.000
_cell.length_c   1.000
_cell.angle_alpha   90.00
_cell.angle_beta   90.00
_cell.angle_gamma   90.00
#
_symmetry.space_group_name_H-M   'P 1'
#
loop_
_entity.id
_entity.type
_entity.pdbx_description
1 polymer ?
#
loop_
_entity_poly.entity_id
_entity_poly.type
_entity_poly.pdbx_seq_one_letter_code
_entity_poly.pdbx_strand_id
1 'polypeptide(L)'
;MLKLNLYNKLFFLIKILIIYFFIFINSYADNKNMVVIGSHEAKVKIKIFSSFTCPHCASFHKDVIPKIKKEYVDSGKAQLVFIDFPLDQAAFNASKLLHCLDQKKQINFLDIIYENQDEWTNASGLDEINKNLKKIVGDLGISSSQFDKCLIDEVISDKILSGRINANQKYSINATPTIIINEKKLEGSANFKNIKKRIEKLI
;
A
#
# COMPACT_ATOMS: atom_id res chain seq x y z
N MET A 1 -33.65 38.64 -26.84
CA MET A 1 -33.12 37.28 -27.22
C MET A 1 -31.62 37.12 -26.89
N LEU A 2 -30.75 38.11 -27.05
CA LEU A 2 -29.30 37.98 -26.83
C LEU A 2 -28.89 37.66 -25.36
N LYS A 3 -29.56 38.25 -24.35
CA LYS A 3 -29.26 38.04 -22.93
C LYS A 3 -29.53 36.60 -22.44
N LEU A 4 -30.56 35.92 -22.97
CA LEU A 4 -30.89 34.53 -22.58
C LEU A 4 -29.84 33.53 -23.08
N ASN A 5 -29.27 33.80 -24.24
CA ASN A 5 -28.21 32.94 -24.81
C ASN A 5 -26.89 33.06 -24.04
N LEU A 6 -26.55 34.23 -23.51
CA LEU A 6 -25.35 34.45 -22.72
C LEU A 6 -25.47 33.76 -21.35
N TYR A 7 -26.63 33.79 -20.71
CA TYR A 7 -26.92 33.13 -19.44
C TYR A 7 -26.79 31.61 -19.55
N ASN A 8 -27.33 31.04 -20.60
CA ASN A 8 -27.24 29.60 -20.87
C ASN A 8 -25.79 29.14 -21.15
N LYS A 9 -24.99 29.94 -21.86
CA LYS A 9 -23.58 29.67 -22.08
C LYS A 9 -22.77 29.73 -20.78
N LEU A 10 -23.02 30.74 -19.94
CA LEU A 10 -22.37 30.89 -18.66
C LEU A 10 -22.70 29.70 -17.72
N PHE A 11 -23.97 29.30 -17.67
CA PHE A 11 -24.43 28.16 -16.88
C PHE A 11 -23.82 26.82 -17.34
N PHE A 12 -23.63 26.66 -18.65
CA PHE A 12 -22.98 25.48 -19.23
C PHE A 12 -21.48 25.45 -18.87
N LEU A 13 -20.78 26.58 -18.93
CA LEU A 13 -19.37 26.69 -18.52
C LEU A 13 -19.17 26.40 -17.04
N ILE A 14 -20.08 26.89 -16.18
CA ILE A 14 -20.02 26.60 -14.73
C ILE A 14 -20.21 25.11 -14.47
N LYS A 15 -21.13 24.43 -15.16
CA LYS A 15 -21.31 22.97 -15.04
C LYS A 15 -20.07 22.20 -15.45
N ILE A 16 -19.41 22.59 -16.54
CA ILE A 16 -18.15 21.96 -16.98
C ILE A 16 -17.06 22.17 -15.93
N LEU A 17 -16.95 23.36 -15.36
CA LEU A 17 -15.95 23.69 -14.33
C LEU A 17 -16.17 22.89 -13.05
N ILE A 18 -17.42 22.70 -12.65
CA ILE A 18 -17.79 21.86 -11.49
C ILE A 18 -17.45 20.38 -11.76
N ILE A 19 -17.73 19.86 -12.95
CA ILE A 19 -17.38 18.48 -13.33
C ILE A 19 -15.86 18.31 -13.32
N TYR A 20 -15.10 19.25 -13.88
CA TYR A 20 -13.63 19.24 -13.84
C TYR A 20 -13.10 19.28 -12.42
N PHE A 21 -13.67 20.10 -11.54
CA PHE A 21 -13.30 20.19 -10.15
C PHE A 21 -13.54 18.87 -9.39
N PHE A 22 -14.67 18.20 -9.62
CA PHE A 22 -14.97 16.87 -9.05
C PHE A 22 -14.04 15.76 -9.56
N ILE A 23 -13.60 15.81 -10.81
CA ILE A 23 -12.65 14.84 -11.37
C ILE A 23 -11.26 15.02 -10.70
N PHE A 24 -10.83 16.24 -10.47
CA PHE A 24 -9.53 16.51 -9.81
C PHE A 24 -9.51 16.12 -8.32
N ILE A 25 -10.61 16.28 -7.59
CA ILE A 25 -10.68 15.92 -6.16
C ILE A 25 -10.54 14.41 -5.96
N ASN A 26 -11.16 13.59 -6.83
CA ASN A 26 -11.06 12.13 -6.71
C ASN A 26 -9.65 11.58 -7.01
N SER A 27 -8.81 12.31 -7.74
CA SER A 27 -7.43 11.87 -8.03
C SER A 27 -6.46 12.06 -6.86
N TYR A 28 -6.76 12.94 -5.91
CA TYR A 28 -5.90 13.24 -4.76
C TYR A 28 -6.15 12.34 -3.53
N ALA A 29 -7.29 11.64 -3.49
CA ALA A 29 -7.72 10.89 -2.31
C ALA A 29 -7.07 9.49 -2.17
N ASP A 30 -6.45 8.95 -3.22
CA ASP A 30 -6.06 7.54 -3.28
C ASP A 30 -4.66 7.23 -2.71
N ASN A 31 -3.83 8.23 -2.41
CA ASN A 31 -2.42 8.02 -2.05
C ASN A 31 -2.13 7.86 -0.55
N LYS A 32 -3.12 8.00 0.33
CA LYS A 32 -2.88 8.08 1.78
C LYS A 32 -2.72 6.74 2.49
N ASN A 33 -2.92 5.61 1.80
CA ASN A 33 -2.95 4.26 2.38
C ASN A 33 -1.90 3.31 1.79
N MET A 34 -0.89 3.85 1.12
CA MET A 34 0.14 3.05 0.48
C MET A 34 1.51 3.53 0.94
N VAL A 35 2.39 2.60 1.27
CA VAL A 35 3.80 2.95 1.48
C VAL A 35 4.50 2.95 0.15
N VAL A 36 5.08 4.09 -0.20
CA VAL A 36 5.70 4.31 -1.50
C VAL A 36 7.18 4.55 -1.35
N ILE A 37 8.00 3.83 -2.14
CA ILE A 37 9.44 4.01 -2.21
C ILE A 37 9.85 4.30 -3.64
N GLY A 38 10.56 5.38 -3.87
CA GLY A 38 11.01 5.82 -5.19
C GLY A 38 10.22 7.00 -5.75
N SER A 39 10.61 7.46 -6.93
CA SER A 39 10.06 8.65 -7.57
C SER A 39 8.62 8.42 -8.06
N HIS A 40 7.75 9.41 -7.85
CA HIS A 40 6.41 9.42 -8.44
C HIS A 40 6.43 9.52 -9.97
N GLU A 41 7.52 10.03 -10.54
CA GLU A 41 7.74 10.17 -11.99
C GLU A 41 8.33 8.88 -12.61
N ALA A 42 8.58 7.84 -11.81
CA ALA A 42 9.12 6.59 -12.31
C ALA A 42 8.20 5.96 -13.37
N LYS A 43 8.79 5.57 -14.50
CA LYS A 43 8.09 4.96 -15.63
C LYS A 43 7.44 3.62 -15.29
N VAL A 44 8.05 2.88 -14.34
CA VAL A 44 7.57 1.58 -13.91
C VAL A 44 7.03 1.67 -12.48
N LYS A 45 5.76 1.33 -12.28
CA LYS A 45 5.11 1.26 -10.97
C LYS A 45 4.87 -0.19 -10.59
N ILE A 46 5.42 -0.60 -9.46
CA ILE A 46 5.35 -1.98 -8.95
C ILE A 46 4.50 -1.98 -7.70
N LYS A 47 3.24 -2.40 -7.83
CA LYS A 47 2.31 -2.59 -6.70
C LYS A 47 2.52 -3.99 -6.13
N ILE A 48 2.68 -4.06 -4.82
CA ILE A 48 2.95 -5.27 -4.05
C ILE A 48 1.82 -5.45 -3.05
N PHE A 49 0.95 -6.40 -3.32
CA PHE A 49 -0.12 -6.78 -2.40
C PHE A 49 0.38 -7.88 -1.47
N SER A 50 0.45 -7.58 -0.20
CA SER A 50 1.09 -8.46 0.79
C SER A 50 0.37 -8.50 2.13
N SER A 51 0.58 -9.57 2.87
CA SER A 51 0.12 -9.76 4.23
C SER A 51 1.30 -9.88 5.18
N PHE A 52 1.22 -9.24 6.33
CA PHE A 52 2.31 -9.25 7.31
C PHE A 52 2.54 -10.62 7.96
N THR A 53 1.54 -11.50 7.94
CA THR A 53 1.66 -12.89 8.44
C THR A 53 2.06 -13.90 7.37
N CYS A 54 2.17 -13.48 6.10
CA CYS A 54 2.52 -14.39 5.01
C CYS A 54 4.03 -14.64 4.94
N PRO A 55 4.54 -15.88 5.12
CA PRO A 55 5.97 -16.17 5.05
C PRO A 55 6.60 -15.87 3.69
N HIS A 56 5.84 -16.09 2.60
CA HIS A 56 6.30 -15.75 1.25
C HIS A 56 6.45 -14.23 1.04
N CYS A 57 5.64 -13.41 1.75
CA CYS A 57 5.79 -11.96 1.74
C CYS A 57 7.06 -11.53 2.48
N ALA A 58 7.36 -12.14 3.61
CA ALA A 58 8.60 -11.90 4.34
C ALA A 58 9.83 -12.26 3.50
N SER A 59 9.87 -13.46 2.89
CA SER A 59 10.96 -13.85 1.99
C SER A 59 11.09 -12.90 0.80
N PHE A 60 9.97 -12.49 0.19
CA PHE A 60 9.96 -11.52 -0.90
C PHE A 60 10.56 -10.17 -0.46
N HIS A 61 10.19 -9.69 0.72
CA HIS A 61 10.69 -8.43 1.27
C HIS A 61 12.20 -8.51 1.54
N LYS A 62 12.68 -9.60 2.16
CA LYS A 62 14.09 -9.81 2.48
C LYS A 62 14.98 -10.03 1.24
N ASP A 63 14.52 -10.82 0.28
CA ASP A 63 15.38 -11.34 -0.80
C ASP A 63 15.24 -10.61 -2.13
N VAL A 64 14.07 -10.02 -2.39
CA VAL A 64 13.72 -9.46 -3.71
C VAL A 64 13.67 -7.94 -3.69
N ILE A 65 13.03 -7.33 -2.69
CA ILE A 65 12.89 -5.87 -2.58
C ILE A 65 14.24 -5.14 -2.61
N PRO A 66 15.29 -5.56 -1.85
CA PRO A 66 16.57 -4.85 -1.88
C PRO A 66 17.23 -4.84 -3.28
N LYS A 67 17.06 -5.92 -4.05
CA LYS A 67 17.58 -6.02 -5.41
C LYS A 67 16.84 -5.08 -6.37
N ILE A 68 15.51 -5.05 -6.28
CA ILE A 68 14.69 -4.13 -7.09
C ILE A 68 15.02 -2.68 -6.72
N LYS A 69 15.13 -2.39 -5.43
CA LYS A 69 15.49 -1.06 -4.93
C LYS A 69 16.82 -0.60 -5.52
N LYS A 70 17.87 -1.40 -5.38
CA LYS A 70 19.22 -1.09 -5.86
C LYS A 70 19.29 -0.90 -7.37
N GLU A 71 18.64 -1.79 -8.15
CA GLU A 71 18.81 -1.76 -9.63
C GLU A 71 17.87 -0.76 -10.32
N TYR A 72 16.69 -0.48 -9.75
CA TYR A 72 15.66 0.27 -10.46
C TYR A 72 15.07 1.46 -9.70
N VAL A 73 14.93 1.35 -8.36
CA VAL A 73 14.30 2.43 -7.59
C VAL A 73 15.29 3.57 -7.34
N ASP A 74 16.49 3.24 -6.90
CA ASP A 74 17.54 4.23 -6.59
C ASP A 74 17.99 5.00 -7.85
N SER A 75 17.79 4.42 -9.04
CA SER A 75 18.02 5.08 -10.34
C SER A 75 16.78 5.82 -10.88
N GLY A 76 15.67 5.88 -10.15
CA GLY A 76 14.44 6.55 -10.56
C GLY A 76 13.63 5.84 -11.66
N LYS A 77 14.03 4.64 -12.08
CA LYS A 77 13.36 3.88 -13.15
C LYS A 77 12.07 3.22 -12.68
N ALA A 78 12.02 2.80 -11.42
CA ALA A 78 10.86 2.14 -10.84
C ALA A 78 10.45 2.78 -9.49
N GLN A 79 9.17 2.61 -9.16
CA GLN A 79 8.57 2.95 -7.88
C GLN A 79 7.95 1.69 -7.27
N LEU A 80 8.20 1.44 -5.98
CA LEU A 80 7.53 0.41 -5.21
C LEU A 80 6.34 1.01 -4.48
N VAL A 81 5.21 0.31 -4.53
CA VAL A 81 3.97 0.68 -3.84
C VAL A 81 3.48 -0.52 -3.05
N PHE A 82 3.64 -0.48 -1.73
CA PHE A 82 3.19 -1.54 -0.83
C PHE A 82 1.73 -1.31 -0.47
N ILE A 83 0.91 -2.34 -0.64
CA ILE A 83 -0.53 -2.30 -0.43
C ILE A 83 -0.93 -3.47 0.47
N ASP A 84 -1.64 -3.15 1.54
CA ASP A 84 -2.10 -4.16 2.49
C ASP A 84 -3.12 -5.11 1.86
N PHE A 85 -2.88 -6.40 2.08
CA PHE A 85 -3.80 -7.47 1.75
C PHE A 85 -3.83 -8.48 2.90
N PRO A 86 -4.34 -8.08 4.08
CA PRO A 86 -4.30 -8.93 5.27
C PRO A 86 -5.08 -10.22 5.07
N LEU A 87 -4.48 -11.35 5.45
CA LEU A 87 -5.06 -12.68 5.34
C LEU A 87 -5.77 -13.12 6.62
N ASP A 88 -5.41 -12.51 7.74
CA ASP A 88 -5.92 -12.80 9.08
C ASP A 88 -5.96 -11.56 9.97
N GLN A 89 -6.46 -11.72 11.21
CA GLN A 89 -6.62 -10.63 12.16
C GLN A 89 -5.27 -10.06 12.63
N ALA A 90 -4.23 -10.87 12.75
CA ALA A 90 -2.91 -10.43 13.16
C ALA A 90 -2.29 -9.51 12.09
N ALA A 91 -2.36 -9.93 10.82
CA ALA A 91 -1.94 -9.10 9.69
C ALA A 91 -2.76 -7.81 9.59
N PHE A 92 -4.07 -7.87 9.85
CA PHE A 92 -4.94 -6.70 9.84
C PHE A 92 -4.57 -5.71 10.94
N ASN A 93 -4.27 -6.19 12.16
CA ASN A 93 -3.79 -5.33 13.24
C ASN A 93 -2.44 -4.70 12.91
N ALA A 94 -1.50 -5.46 12.35
CA ALA A 94 -0.22 -4.93 11.90
C ALA A 94 -0.40 -3.86 10.80
N SER A 95 -1.32 -4.06 9.85
CA SER A 95 -1.67 -3.06 8.83
C SER A 95 -2.22 -1.77 9.44
N LYS A 96 -3.10 -1.86 10.44
CA LYS A 96 -3.59 -0.67 11.14
C LYS A 96 -2.46 0.10 11.81
N LEU A 97 -1.54 -0.59 12.46
CA LEU A 97 -0.39 0.03 13.11
C LEU A 97 0.55 0.71 12.11
N LEU A 98 0.78 0.11 10.93
CA LEU A 98 1.52 0.74 9.84
C LEU A 98 0.93 2.11 9.49
N HIS A 99 -0.40 2.21 9.34
CA HIS A 99 -1.06 3.46 8.95
C HIS A 99 -1.18 4.48 10.08
N CYS A 100 -0.94 4.09 11.32
CA CYS A 100 -0.80 5.00 12.45
C CYS A 100 0.59 5.66 12.56
N LEU A 101 1.58 5.12 11.85
CA LEU A 101 2.93 5.67 11.84
C LEU A 101 3.05 6.82 10.84
N ASP A 102 3.92 7.77 11.16
CA ASP A 102 4.38 8.78 10.21
C ASP A 102 5.02 8.10 8.99
N GLN A 103 4.86 8.68 7.82
CA GLN A 103 5.34 8.11 6.54
C GLN A 103 6.83 7.70 6.57
N LYS A 104 7.68 8.47 7.24
CA LYS A 104 9.11 8.14 7.39
C LYS A 104 9.36 6.87 8.20
N LYS A 105 8.47 6.57 9.16
CA LYS A 105 8.57 5.39 10.03
C LYS A 105 7.92 4.16 9.41
N GLN A 106 7.01 4.34 8.44
CA GLN A 106 6.34 3.23 7.76
C GLN A 106 7.32 2.32 7.03
N ILE A 107 8.36 2.87 6.40
CA ILE A 107 9.40 2.07 5.71
C ILE A 107 10.17 1.22 6.73
N ASN A 108 10.59 1.83 7.84
CA ASN A 108 11.27 1.11 8.92
C ASN A 108 10.38 0.02 9.52
N PHE A 109 9.09 0.30 9.65
CA PHE A 109 8.13 -0.70 10.13
C PHE A 109 8.03 -1.89 9.17
N LEU A 110 7.96 -1.65 7.84
CA LEU A 110 7.96 -2.74 6.86
C LEU A 110 9.18 -3.65 7.00
N ASP A 111 10.37 -3.07 7.16
CA ASP A 111 11.60 -3.83 7.32
C ASP A 111 11.56 -4.66 8.63
N ILE A 112 11.28 -4.02 9.77
CA ILE A 112 11.25 -4.68 11.09
C ILE A 112 10.20 -5.79 11.14
N ILE A 113 8.98 -5.54 10.63
CA ILE A 113 7.87 -6.49 10.73
C ILE A 113 8.11 -7.76 9.91
N TYR A 114 8.75 -7.64 8.73
CA TYR A 114 9.09 -8.80 7.91
C TYR A 114 10.39 -9.48 8.35
N GLU A 115 11.39 -8.73 8.82
CA GLU A 115 12.63 -9.33 9.34
C GLU A 115 12.37 -10.20 10.55
N ASN A 116 11.49 -9.75 11.44
CA ASN A 116 11.16 -10.43 12.69
C ASN A 116 9.81 -11.17 12.65
N GLN A 117 9.32 -11.53 11.45
CA GLN A 117 7.99 -12.13 11.29
C GLN A 117 7.79 -13.34 12.21
N ASP A 118 8.74 -14.28 12.22
CA ASP A 118 8.65 -15.50 13.02
C ASP A 118 8.58 -15.21 14.54
N GLU A 119 9.25 -14.14 14.99
CA GLU A 119 9.27 -13.77 16.42
C GLU A 119 7.94 -13.20 16.87
N TRP A 120 7.35 -12.27 16.10
CA TRP A 120 6.13 -11.62 16.55
C TRP A 120 4.87 -12.45 16.25
N THR A 121 4.92 -13.37 15.28
CA THR A 121 3.81 -14.29 14.98
C THR A 121 3.82 -15.57 15.80
N ASN A 122 4.96 -15.96 16.39
CA ASN A 122 5.07 -17.15 17.23
C ASN A 122 4.48 -16.87 18.62
N ALA A 123 3.18 -17.05 18.73
CA ALA A 123 2.41 -16.70 19.92
C ALA A 123 1.21 -17.65 20.10
N SER A 124 0.75 -17.81 21.34
CA SER A 124 -0.37 -18.69 21.71
C SER A 124 -1.74 -18.13 21.28
N GLY A 125 -1.82 -16.87 20.87
CA GLY A 125 -3.04 -16.21 20.48
C GLY A 125 -2.88 -14.74 20.13
N LEU A 126 -3.99 -14.11 19.72
CA LEU A 126 -4.00 -12.75 19.22
C LEU A 126 -3.53 -11.71 20.25
N ASP A 127 -3.82 -11.93 21.54
CA ASP A 127 -3.42 -11.02 22.61
C ASP A 127 -1.89 -10.98 22.76
N GLU A 128 -1.23 -12.11 22.65
CA GLU A 128 0.23 -12.19 22.70
C GLU A 128 0.84 -11.57 21.43
N ILE A 129 0.27 -11.83 20.27
CA ILE A 129 0.65 -11.16 19.02
C ILE A 129 0.54 -9.64 19.15
N ASN A 130 -0.57 -9.14 19.69
CA ASN A 130 -0.76 -7.71 19.90
C ASN A 130 0.26 -7.13 20.89
N LYS A 131 0.67 -7.89 21.91
CA LYS A 131 1.74 -7.48 22.84
C LYS A 131 3.09 -7.38 22.11
N ASN A 132 3.41 -8.32 21.23
CA ASN A 132 4.63 -8.29 20.42
C ASN A 132 4.60 -7.10 19.44
N LEU A 133 3.49 -6.87 18.75
CA LEU A 133 3.30 -5.70 17.88
C LEU A 133 3.42 -4.38 18.65
N LYS A 134 2.88 -4.32 19.88
CA LYS A 134 2.94 -3.13 20.74
C LYS A 134 4.39 -2.76 21.09
N LYS A 135 5.25 -3.76 21.31
CA LYS A 135 6.69 -3.56 21.51
C LYS A 135 7.33 -2.96 20.26
N ILE A 136 7.13 -3.56 19.10
CA ILE A 136 7.69 -3.10 17.81
C ILE A 136 7.35 -1.64 17.53
N VAL A 137 6.06 -1.28 17.63
CA VAL A 137 5.64 0.12 17.34
C VAL A 137 6.00 1.09 18.46
N GLY A 138 6.19 0.59 19.69
CA GLY A 138 6.73 1.36 20.81
C GLY A 138 8.15 1.85 20.53
N ASP A 139 9.00 1.00 19.99
CA ASP A 139 10.36 1.35 19.55
C ASP A 139 10.35 2.37 18.39
N LEU A 140 9.27 2.42 17.62
CA LEU A 140 9.02 3.43 16.60
C LEU A 140 8.31 4.70 17.12
N GLY A 141 8.05 4.79 18.42
CA GLY A 141 7.51 5.97 19.10
C GLY A 141 6.00 6.06 19.17
N ILE A 142 5.27 4.95 18.99
CA ILE A 142 3.83 4.87 19.30
C ILE A 142 3.67 4.55 20.79
N SER A 143 2.99 5.42 21.52
CA SER A 143 2.65 5.17 22.93
C SER A 143 1.62 4.06 23.09
N SER A 144 1.53 3.48 24.30
CA SER A 144 0.52 2.45 24.62
C SER A 144 -0.91 2.91 24.32
N SER A 145 -1.26 4.15 24.67
CA SER A 145 -2.58 4.72 24.39
C SER A 145 -2.84 4.92 22.89
N GLN A 146 -1.83 5.30 22.13
CA GLN A 146 -1.94 5.41 20.67
C GLN A 146 -2.09 4.03 20.02
N PHE A 147 -1.36 3.02 20.48
CA PHE A 147 -1.51 1.64 20.03
C PHE A 147 -2.96 1.17 20.13
N ASP A 148 -3.56 1.34 21.32
CA ASP A 148 -4.92 0.89 21.58
C ASP A 148 -5.94 1.64 20.68
N LYS A 149 -5.76 2.94 20.46
CA LYS A 149 -6.57 3.75 19.53
C LYS A 149 -6.40 3.29 18.07
N CYS A 150 -5.18 2.95 17.63
CA CYS A 150 -4.95 2.48 16.27
C CYS A 150 -5.66 1.16 15.98
N LEU A 151 -5.72 0.25 16.95
CA LEU A 151 -6.39 -1.04 16.75
C LEU A 151 -7.92 -0.94 16.61
N ILE A 152 -8.52 0.11 17.14
CA ILE A 152 -9.97 0.35 17.05
C ILE A 152 -10.35 1.45 16.06
N ASP A 153 -9.39 2.00 15.30
CA ASP A 153 -9.65 3.04 14.31
C ASP A 153 -10.45 2.48 13.12
N GLU A 154 -11.72 2.86 13.04
CA GLU A 154 -12.64 2.41 12.00
C GLU A 154 -12.28 2.99 10.64
N VAL A 155 -11.76 4.24 10.59
CA VAL A 155 -11.39 4.88 9.32
C VAL A 155 -10.21 4.14 8.67
N ILE A 156 -9.21 3.76 9.44
CA ILE A 156 -8.08 2.94 8.97
C ILE A 156 -8.59 1.55 8.60
N SER A 157 -9.45 0.95 9.41
CA SER A 157 -10.03 -0.38 9.17
C SER A 157 -10.78 -0.44 7.84
N ASP A 158 -11.70 0.49 7.61
CA ASP A 158 -12.51 0.56 6.39
C ASP A 158 -11.63 0.76 5.14
N LYS A 159 -10.59 1.55 5.26
CA LYS A 159 -9.65 1.79 4.16
C LYS A 159 -8.89 0.53 3.77
N ILE A 160 -8.37 -0.21 4.74
CA ILE A 160 -7.65 -1.47 4.47
C ILE A 160 -8.60 -2.49 3.86
N LEU A 161 -9.81 -2.67 4.42
CA LEU A 161 -10.77 -3.64 3.94
C LEU A 161 -11.32 -3.29 2.56
N SER A 162 -11.69 -2.03 2.32
CA SER A 162 -12.12 -1.57 1.00
C SER A 162 -11.01 -1.68 -0.04
N GLY A 163 -9.77 -1.34 0.33
CA GLY A 163 -8.58 -1.52 -0.49
C GLY A 163 -8.37 -2.99 -0.91
N ARG A 164 -8.51 -3.92 0.04
CA ARG A 164 -8.43 -5.36 -0.22
C ARG A 164 -9.54 -5.84 -1.16
N ILE A 165 -10.78 -5.40 -0.94
CA ILE A 165 -11.94 -5.76 -1.80
C ILE A 165 -11.72 -5.24 -3.22
N ASN A 166 -11.39 -3.96 -3.38
CA ASN A 166 -11.12 -3.33 -4.67
C ASN A 166 -9.97 -4.00 -5.42
N ALA A 167 -8.89 -4.35 -4.72
CA ALA A 167 -7.75 -5.05 -5.28
C ALA A 167 -8.14 -6.46 -5.78
N ASN A 168 -8.94 -7.18 -5.00
CA ASN A 168 -9.44 -8.50 -5.41
C ASN A 168 -10.32 -8.38 -6.67
N GLN A 169 -11.27 -7.44 -6.68
CA GLN A 169 -12.15 -7.22 -7.83
C GLN A 169 -11.37 -6.83 -9.09
N LYS A 170 -10.37 -5.93 -8.93
CA LYS A 170 -9.61 -5.42 -10.08
C LYS A 170 -8.58 -6.40 -10.63
N TYR A 171 -7.89 -7.15 -9.77
CA TYR A 171 -6.73 -7.97 -10.15
C TYR A 171 -6.91 -9.46 -9.86
N SER A 172 -8.07 -9.90 -9.34
CA SER A 172 -8.34 -11.29 -8.97
C SER A 172 -7.23 -11.86 -8.07
N ILE A 173 -6.95 -11.15 -6.96
CA ILE A 173 -5.89 -11.52 -6.03
C ILE A 173 -6.38 -12.66 -5.15
N ASN A 174 -5.73 -13.81 -5.21
CA ASN A 174 -6.05 -15.02 -4.46
C ASN A 174 -4.89 -15.54 -3.60
N ALA A 175 -3.73 -14.90 -3.68
CA ALA A 175 -2.53 -15.25 -2.91
C ALA A 175 -1.64 -14.02 -2.69
N THR A 176 -0.78 -14.09 -1.67
CA THR A 176 0.23 -13.06 -1.37
C THR A 176 1.64 -13.68 -1.37
N PRO A 177 2.68 -12.96 -1.83
CA PRO A 177 2.58 -11.65 -2.47
C PRO A 177 2.02 -11.74 -3.89
N THR A 178 1.17 -10.78 -4.28
CA THR A 178 0.77 -10.58 -5.68
C THR A 178 1.42 -9.29 -6.18
N ILE A 179 2.06 -9.34 -7.35
CA ILE A 179 2.79 -8.22 -7.94
C ILE A 179 2.06 -7.73 -9.19
N ILE A 180 1.80 -6.43 -9.24
CA ILE A 180 1.22 -5.75 -10.39
C ILE A 180 2.24 -4.73 -10.92
N ILE A 181 2.61 -4.84 -12.19
CA ILE A 181 3.58 -3.92 -12.84
C ILE A 181 2.86 -3.17 -13.96
N ASN A 182 2.75 -1.85 -13.82
CA ASN A 182 2.00 -0.99 -14.74
C ASN A 182 0.63 -1.58 -15.08
N GLU A 183 -0.20 -1.83 -14.04
CA GLU A 183 -1.58 -2.36 -14.08
C GLU A 183 -1.71 -3.81 -14.59
N LYS A 184 -0.61 -4.51 -14.90
CA LYS A 184 -0.63 -5.91 -15.33
C LYS A 184 -0.08 -6.83 -14.25
N LYS A 185 -0.83 -7.87 -13.92
CA LYS A 185 -0.40 -8.90 -12.96
C LYS A 185 0.84 -9.63 -13.50
N LEU A 186 1.83 -9.82 -12.62
CA LEU A 186 2.99 -10.62 -12.94
C LEU A 186 2.58 -12.09 -13.05
N GLU A 187 2.90 -12.70 -14.17
CA GLU A 187 2.71 -14.15 -14.37
C GLU A 187 3.87 -14.94 -13.76
N GLY A 188 3.54 -16.08 -13.16
CA GLY A 188 4.51 -16.95 -12.50
C GLY A 188 4.94 -16.46 -11.12
N SER A 189 6.08 -16.97 -10.63
CA SER A 189 6.56 -16.68 -9.28
C SER A 189 7.04 -15.24 -9.11
N ALA A 190 6.74 -14.65 -7.94
CA ALA A 190 7.18 -13.33 -7.52
C ALA A 190 8.67 -13.37 -7.12
N ASN A 191 9.57 -13.54 -8.09
CA ASN A 191 11.00 -13.53 -7.88
C ASN A 191 11.69 -12.40 -8.68
N PHE A 192 12.92 -12.10 -8.30
CA PHE A 192 13.67 -11.01 -8.92
C PHE A 192 13.85 -11.19 -10.44
N LYS A 193 14.13 -12.41 -10.93
CA LYS A 193 14.31 -12.70 -12.35
C LYS A 193 13.07 -12.35 -13.18
N ASN A 194 11.89 -12.73 -12.74
CA ASN A 194 10.64 -12.48 -13.45
C ASN A 194 10.27 -10.99 -13.43
N ILE A 195 10.46 -10.33 -12.28
CA ILE A 195 10.22 -8.89 -12.12
C ILE A 195 11.19 -8.10 -12.99
N LYS A 196 12.49 -8.40 -12.92
CA LYS A 196 13.53 -7.79 -13.77
C LYS A 196 13.17 -7.89 -15.25
N LYS A 197 12.88 -9.10 -15.74
CA LYS A 197 12.46 -9.32 -17.14
C LYS A 197 11.25 -8.46 -17.54
N ARG A 198 10.33 -8.22 -16.61
CA ARG A 198 9.15 -7.38 -16.86
C ARG A 198 9.48 -5.90 -16.86
N ILE A 199 10.32 -5.44 -15.93
CA ILE A 199 10.79 -4.05 -15.87
C ILE A 199 11.56 -3.68 -17.15
N GLU A 200 12.51 -4.51 -17.54
CA GLU A 200 13.38 -4.26 -18.71
C GLU A 200 12.62 -4.15 -20.04
N LYS A 201 11.42 -4.70 -20.14
CA LYS A 201 10.53 -4.51 -21.29
C LYS A 201 9.78 -3.17 -21.29
N LEU A 202 9.81 -2.41 -20.18
CA LEU A 202 9.03 -1.21 -19.98
C LEU A 202 9.88 0.08 -19.92
N ILE A 203 11.19 -0.08 -19.70
CA ILE A 203 12.17 1.03 -19.70
C ILE A 203 12.96 1.11 -21.04
#